data_21c7cacb6e20b8b8d05566969e93c7f9
#
_entry.id   21c7cacb6e20b8b8d05566969e93c7f9
#
_cell.length_a   1.000
_cell.length_b   1.000
_cell.length_c   1.000
_cell.angle_alpha   90.00
_cell.angle_beta   90.00
_cell.angle_gamma   90.00
#
_symmetry.space_group_name_H-M   'P 1'
#
loop_
_entity.id
_entity.type
_entity.pdbx_description
1 polymer ?
#
loop_
_entity_poly.entity_id
_entity_poly.type
_entity_poly.pdbx_seq_one_letter_code
_entity_poly.pdbx_strand_id
1 'polypeptide(L)' 'MTTIGKGITITGSIQAGESVTIAGTVNGDVLASDYDVTVEAGARIDGAVTARSITVRGRSTGRL' A
#
# COMPACT_ATOMS: atom_id res chain seq x y z
N MET A 1 -13.54 0.11 -1.03
CA MET A 1 -12.29 0.78 -0.64
C MET A 1 -11.69 0.12 0.57
N THR A 2 -10.42 -0.22 0.50
CA THR A 2 -9.70 -0.83 1.61
C THR A 2 -8.80 0.21 2.26
N THR A 3 -8.88 0.33 3.57
CA THR A 3 -8.08 1.29 4.32
C THR A 3 -7.24 0.56 5.37
N ILE A 4 -5.95 0.80 5.35
CA ILE A 4 -5.04 0.28 6.36
C ILE A 4 -4.68 1.45 7.27
N GLY A 5 -5.18 1.42 8.50
CA GLY A 5 -5.04 2.51 9.44
C GLY A 5 -3.65 2.58 10.08
N LYS A 6 -3.41 3.67 10.77
CA LYS A 6 -2.17 3.83 11.53
C LYS A 6 -2.10 2.78 12.62
N GLY A 7 -0.90 2.30 12.88
CA GLY A 7 -0.68 1.27 13.88
C GLY A 7 -0.89 -0.15 13.39
N ILE A 8 -1.34 -0.31 12.16
CA ILE A 8 -1.49 -1.62 11.56
C ILE A 8 -0.23 -1.98 10.81
N THR A 9 0.31 -3.15 11.10
CA THR A 9 1.47 -3.68 10.39
C THR A 9 1.04 -4.93 9.64
N ILE A 10 1.27 -4.95 8.34
CA ILE A 10 0.93 -6.09 7.50
C ILE A 10 2.21 -6.71 6.98
N THR A 11 2.34 -8.01 7.16
CA THR A 11 3.48 -8.75 6.67
C THR A 11 2.98 -9.80 5.68
N GLY A 12 3.60 -9.87 4.50
CA GLY A 12 3.23 -10.82 3.48
C GLY A 12 2.61 -10.17 2.28
N SER A 13 1.76 -10.89 1.56
CA SER A 13 1.16 -10.40 0.33
C SER A 13 -0.25 -9.88 0.55
N ILE A 14 -0.58 -8.79 -0.12
CA ILE A 14 -1.91 -8.22 -0.11
C ILE A 14 -2.45 -8.30 -1.53
N GLN A 15 -3.63 -8.86 -1.68
CA GLN A 15 -4.36 -8.81 -2.94
C GLN A 15 -5.60 -7.98 -2.73
N ALA A 16 -5.78 -6.97 -3.54
CA ALA A 16 -6.91 -6.08 -3.43
C ALA A 16 -7.75 -6.14 -4.69
N GLY A 17 -9.06 -6.26 -4.52
CA GLY A 17 -10.02 -6.15 -5.60
C GLY A 17 -10.72 -4.81 -5.60
N GLU A 18 -10.10 -3.81 -5.01
CA GLU A 18 -10.65 -2.46 -4.93
C GLU A 18 -9.52 -1.48 -4.60
N SER A 19 -9.84 -0.20 -4.61
CA SER A 19 -8.85 0.82 -4.25
C SER A 19 -8.37 0.63 -2.82
N VAL A 20 -7.10 0.88 -2.59
CA VAL A 20 -6.47 0.68 -1.28
C VAL A 20 -5.84 1.99 -0.81
N THR A 21 -6.12 2.34 0.43
CA THR A 21 -5.47 3.47 1.10
C THR A 21 -4.63 2.92 2.24
N ILE A 22 -3.35 3.23 2.23
CA ILE A 22 -2.42 2.71 3.23
C ILE A 22 -1.95 3.85 4.11
N ALA A 23 -2.28 3.78 5.39
CA ALA A 23 -1.82 4.75 6.38
C ALA A 23 -0.91 4.11 7.43
N GLY A 24 -0.74 2.80 7.37
CA GLY A 24 0.10 2.05 8.30
C GLY A 24 1.37 1.53 7.66
N THR A 25 1.84 0.38 8.14
CA THR A 25 3.07 -0.24 7.66
C THR A 25 2.75 -1.51 6.89
N VAL A 26 3.35 -1.67 5.72
CA VAL A 26 3.22 -2.88 4.90
C VAL A 26 4.61 -3.41 4.60
N ASN A 27 4.87 -4.64 5.00
CA ASN A 27 6.09 -5.36 4.67
C ASN A 27 5.73 -6.49 3.73
N GLY A 28 6.03 -6.34 2.44
CA GLY A 28 5.76 -7.37 1.46
C GLY A 28 5.15 -6.79 0.20
N ASP A 29 4.41 -7.62 -0.54
CA ASP A 29 3.88 -7.23 -1.83
C ASP A 29 2.43 -6.77 -1.73
N VAL A 30 2.08 -5.77 -2.53
CA VAL A 30 0.71 -5.32 -2.66
C VAL A 30 0.31 -5.48 -4.12
N LEU A 31 -0.77 -6.20 -4.35
CA LEU A 31 -1.27 -6.43 -5.70
C LEU A 31 -2.66 -5.82 -5.84
N ALA A 32 -2.75 -4.77 -6.62
CA ALA A 32 -4.00 -4.10 -6.92
C ALA A 32 -3.98 -3.64 -8.37
N SER A 33 -3.73 -4.59 -9.29
CA SER A 33 -3.35 -4.28 -10.66
C SER A 33 -4.36 -3.47 -11.45
N ASP A 34 -5.64 -3.55 -11.10
CA ASP A 34 -6.68 -2.80 -11.79
C ASP A 34 -7.21 -1.63 -10.98
N TYR A 35 -6.55 -1.30 -9.87
CA TYR A 35 -7.06 -0.32 -8.91
C TYR A 35 -5.98 0.63 -8.48
N ASP A 36 -6.40 1.69 -7.79
CA ASP A 36 -5.50 2.72 -7.30
C ASP A 36 -5.03 2.40 -5.89
N VAL A 37 -3.77 2.70 -5.62
CA VAL A 37 -3.20 2.59 -4.29
C VAL A 37 -2.76 3.98 -3.85
N THR A 38 -3.20 4.40 -2.68
CA THR A 38 -2.82 5.67 -2.08
C THR A 38 -2.01 5.40 -0.81
N VAL A 39 -0.82 5.94 -0.73
CA VAL A 39 0.03 5.83 0.45
C VAL A 39 -0.01 7.16 1.17
N GLU A 40 -0.61 7.19 2.35
CA GLU A 40 -0.79 8.42 3.12
C GLU A 40 0.50 8.85 3.81
N ALA A 41 0.52 10.09 4.26
CA ALA A 41 1.65 10.61 5.03
C ALA A 41 1.81 9.78 6.31
N GLY A 42 3.03 9.39 6.61
CA GLY A 42 3.33 8.54 7.76
C GLY A 42 3.23 7.05 7.48
N ALA A 43 2.75 6.66 6.32
CA ALA A 43 2.72 5.26 5.93
C ALA A 43 4.11 4.80 5.50
N ARG A 44 4.33 3.51 5.60
CA ARG A 44 5.59 2.90 5.18
C ARG A 44 5.30 1.63 4.40
N ILE A 45 5.93 1.50 3.26
CA ILE A 45 5.84 0.28 2.45
C ILE A 45 7.24 -0.23 2.20
N ASP A 46 7.46 -1.49 2.54
CA ASP A 46 8.73 -2.16 2.30
C ASP A 46 8.42 -3.37 1.42
N GLY A 47 8.77 -3.28 0.15
CA GLY A 47 8.50 -4.32 -0.83
C GLY A 47 8.02 -3.74 -2.14
N ALA A 48 7.26 -4.53 -2.89
CA ALA A 48 6.77 -4.16 -4.20
C ALA A 48 5.27 -3.84 -4.16
N VAL A 49 4.88 -2.82 -4.91
CA VAL A 49 3.46 -2.48 -5.06
C VAL A 49 3.13 -2.51 -6.54
N THR A 50 2.13 -3.29 -6.90
CA THR A 50 1.62 -3.33 -8.26
C THR A 50 0.22 -2.75 -8.26
N ALA A 51 0.03 -1.68 -9.02
CA ALA A 51 -1.26 -1.02 -9.10
C ALA A 51 -1.38 -0.31 -10.44
N ARG A 52 -2.62 -0.02 -10.84
CA ARG A 52 -2.84 0.76 -12.04
C ARG A 52 -2.34 2.19 -11.83
N SER A 53 -2.55 2.73 -10.66
CA SER A 53 -2.12 4.07 -10.31
C SER A 53 -1.69 4.09 -8.86
N ILE A 54 -0.56 4.72 -8.58
CA ILE A 54 -0.01 4.79 -7.23
C ILE A 54 0.17 6.26 -6.87
N THR A 55 -0.41 6.65 -5.74
CA THR A 55 -0.23 7.98 -5.18
C THR A 55 0.49 7.84 -3.85
N VAL A 56 1.66 8.43 -3.74
CA VAL A 56 2.46 8.38 -2.52
C VAL A 56 2.50 9.78 -1.91
N ARG A 57 1.91 9.92 -0.74
CA ARG A 57 1.93 11.17 0.02
C ARG A 57 2.90 11.11 1.18
N GLY A 58 3.36 9.93 1.49
CA GLY A 58 4.30 9.71 2.57
C GLY A 58 5.62 9.19 2.06
N ARG A 59 6.23 8.30 2.83
CA ARG A 59 7.51 7.70 2.50
C ARG A 59 7.31 6.25 2.10
N SER A 60 7.96 5.84 1.03
CA SER A 60 7.97 4.43 0.67
C SER A 60 9.40 3.95 0.57
N THR A 61 9.63 2.71 0.97
CA THR A 61 10.90 2.03 0.87
C THR A 61 10.66 0.78 0.04
N GLY A 62 11.52 0.53 -0.91
CA GLY A 62 11.35 -0.60 -1.80
C GLY A 62 10.92 -0.15 -3.18
N ARG A 63 10.32 -1.06 -3.94
CA ARG A 63 9.96 -0.80 -5.33
C ARG A 63 8.46 -0.55 -5.46
N LEU A 64 8.12 0.49 -6.15
CA LEU A 64 6.74 0.83 -6.45
C LEU A 64 6.44 0.68 -7.92
#